data_bc1f4bfcf34a0d4f0990943992faf83d
#
_entry.id   bc1f4bfcf34a0d4f0990943992faf83d
#
_cell.length_a   1.000
_cell.length_b   1.000
_cell.length_c   1.000
_cell.angle_alpha   90.00
_cell.angle_beta   90.00
_cell.angle_gamma   90.00
#
_symmetry.space_group_name_H-M   'P 1'
#
loop_
_entity.id
_entity.type
_entity.pdbx_description
1 polymer ?
#
loop_
_entity_poly.entity_id
_entity_poly.type
_entity_poly.pdbx_seq_one_letter_code
_entity_poly.pdbx_strand_id
1 'polypeptide(L)'
;MMMDCVITRTFPARLLFALIVAFFAASAHAKPTPPPDHWVGTWAAAPYALDNAKTAAELGFGAADMTIRETVHTSLAGPLVRVELTNEFGTEPLIIGAVHLALAGATSADDGGIGLASANAMTFNGSPTITIPAGGMAVSDPAALAVPAGGDLTVSIFLPAQTISHVSFHNAAYQTNFLATGNVVGARTLTSPRKVTSWYFLKAIDVKTAGTTGAVVAFGDSITDGTGSTLNMNMRWPDVLARRLHGEKKTAELSVLNEGIGGNRVLHDNTGPNALARFDRDVLAMSGVKYLVILESINDIGHAADPAKPYDVVTADDLIQGLAQMTERAHAHGIKVIGATLTPYGGAKYASPAGEAMRQAVNTWIRTTKMLDGVVDFDKATLDPAHPDTFKADFERGDHLHPKDAGYKAMGDAFDLKLFYPTK
;
A
#
# COMPACT_ATOMS: atom_id res chain seq x y z
N MET A 1 -59.00 49.99 61.04
CA MET A 1 -59.86 51.09 60.68
C MET A 1 -59.68 51.41 59.21
N MET A 2 -60.77 51.38 58.50
CA MET A 2 -60.98 51.64 57.08
C MET A 2 -60.50 50.53 56.13
N MET A 3 -61.39 49.72 55.71
CA MET A 3 -62.61 49.79 54.86
C MET A 3 -62.29 49.62 53.38
N ASP A 4 -62.70 48.49 52.94
CA ASP A 4 -62.95 47.91 51.62
C ASP A 4 -63.42 48.85 50.53
N CYS A 5 -63.04 48.52 49.32
CA CYS A 5 -64.00 48.67 48.20
C CYS A 5 -63.64 47.63 47.09
N VAL A 6 -64.49 46.61 47.03
CA VAL A 6 -64.54 45.63 45.93
C VAL A 6 -65.31 46.24 44.77
N ILE A 7 -64.75 46.31 43.59
CA ILE A 7 -65.46 46.56 42.33
C ILE A 7 -65.29 45.37 41.41
N THR A 8 -66.33 44.56 41.32
CA THR A 8 -66.54 43.54 40.30
C THR A 8 -66.88 44.18 38.96
N ARG A 9 -66.08 43.95 37.96
CA ARG A 9 -66.40 44.19 36.54
C ARG A 9 -66.41 42.88 35.76
N THR A 10 -67.63 42.50 35.39
CA THR A 10 -67.92 41.44 34.42
C THR A 10 -67.57 41.91 33.02
N PHE A 11 -66.75 41.10 32.28
CA PHE A 11 -66.52 41.26 30.84
C PHE A 11 -67.12 40.08 30.08
N PRO A 12 -67.78 40.36 28.93
CA PRO A 12 -68.41 39.28 28.15
C PRO A 12 -67.47 38.47 27.33
N ALA A 13 -67.80 37.20 27.25
CA ALA A 13 -67.11 36.23 26.43
C ALA A 13 -67.14 36.58 24.93
N ARG A 14 -66.02 36.86 24.32
CA ARG A 14 -65.86 36.88 22.85
C ARG A 14 -65.25 35.61 22.40
N LEU A 15 -66.00 34.83 21.63
CA LEU A 15 -65.48 33.66 20.89
C LEU A 15 -64.34 34.11 19.93
N LEU A 16 -63.15 33.62 20.17
CA LEU A 16 -62.04 33.77 19.23
C LEU A 16 -61.92 32.45 18.44
N PHE A 17 -62.39 32.46 17.19
CA PHE A 17 -62.10 31.37 16.23
C PHE A 17 -60.59 31.41 15.86
N ALA A 18 -59.80 30.50 16.43
CA ALA A 18 -58.38 30.31 16.02
C ALA A 18 -58.36 29.53 14.74
N LEU A 19 -57.97 30.17 13.64
CA LEU A 19 -57.70 29.56 12.36
C LEU A 19 -56.32 28.88 12.49
N ILE A 20 -56.29 27.54 12.65
CA ILE A 20 -55.06 26.77 12.61
C ILE A 20 -54.64 26.61 11.13
N VAL A 21 -53.73 27.46 10.66
CA VAL A 21 -53.03 27.26 9.37
C VAL A 21 -51.93 26.24 9.60
N ALA A 22 -52.16 24.99 9.18
CA ALA A 22 -51.14 23.96 9.18
C ALA A 22 -50.11 24.28 8.09
N PHE A 23 -48.97 24.83 8.48
CA PHE A 23 -47.80 24.92 7.62
C PHE A 23 -47.20 23.49 7.45
N PHE A 24 -47.53 22.81 6.37
CA PHE A 24 -46.76 21.69 5.90
C PHE A 24 -45.41 22.23 5.38
N ALA A 25 -44.43 22.29 6.26
CA ALA A 25 -43.05 22.47 5.85
C ALA A 25 -42.63 21.19 5.10
N ALA A 26 -42.65 21.23 3.78
CA ALA A 26 -42.01 20.24 2.96
C ALA A 26 -40.51 20.29 3.29
N SER A 27 -40.01 19.34 4.12
CA SER A 27 -38.59 19.11 4.33
C SER A 27 -37.99 18.70 3.00
N ALA A 28 -37.49 19.67 2.25
CA ALA A 28 -36.63 19.41 1.13
C ALA A 28 -35.41 18.65 1.71
N HIS A 29 -35.35 17.35 1.47
CA HIS A 29 -34.14 16.57 1.77
C HIS A 29 -33.05 17.15 0.88
N ALA A 30 -32.20 18.01 1.43
CA ALA A 30 -30.99 18.45 0.78
C ALA A 30 -30.20 17.18 0.40
N LYS A 31 -29.88 17.03 -0.88
CA LYS A 31 -28.99 15.96 -1.30
C LYS A 31 -27.73 16.07 -0.44
N PRO A 32 -27.22 14.95 0.13
CA PRO A 32 -25.99 15.00 0.90
C PRO A 32 -24.92 15.66 0.04
N THR A 33 -24.25 16.66 0.58
CA THR A 33 -23.09 17.28 -0.08
C THR A 33 -22.05 16.17 -0.29
N PRO A 34 -21.53 16.01 -1.50
CA PRO A 34 -20.44 15.05 -1.71
C PRO A 34 -19.32 15.30 -0.70
N PRO A 35 -18.72 14.26 -0.12
CA PRO A 35 -17.56 14.46 0.72
C PRO A 35 -16.49 15.24 -0.04
N PRO A 36 -15.67 16.07 0.65
CA PRO A 36 -14.62 16.85 -0.02
C PRO A 36 -13.57 15.94 -0.64
N ASP A 37 -12.91 16.44 -1.70
CA ASP A 37 -11.77 15.77 -2.29
C ASP A 37 -10.68 15.51 -1.26
N HIS A 38 -10.07 14.35 -1.34
CA HIS A 38 -8.97 13.93 -0.46
C HIS A 38 -7.88 13.19 -1.23
N TRP A 39 -6.73 12.99 -0.60
CA TRP A 39 -5.62 12.21 -1.16
C TRP A 39 -5.80 10.73 -0.87
N VAL A 40 -5.53 9.91 -1.90
CA VAL A 40 -5.53 8.45 -1.81
C VAL A 40 -4.30 7.92 -2.51
N GLY A 41 -3.59 7.01 -1.87
CA GLY A 41 -2.47 6.32 -2.50
C GLY A 41 -2.93 5.56 -3.73
N THR A 42 -2.19 5.68 -4.83
CA THR A 42 -2.44 4.90 -6.06
C THR A 42 -1.36 3.87 -6.31
N TRP A 43 -0.20 4.07 -5.72
CA TRP A 43 0.93 3.15 -5.69
C TRP A 43 1.76 3.39 -4.42
N ALA A 44 2.33 2.33 -3.85
CA ALA A 44 3.29 2.42 -2.76
C ALA A 44 4.21 1.19 -2.75
N ALA A 45 5.35 1.34 -2.06
CA ALA A 45 6.28 0.25 -1.75
C ALA A 45 6.91 0.48 -0.38
N ALA A 46 6.97 -0.56 0.45
CA ALA A 46 7.57 -0.51 1.77
C ALA A 46 9.09 -0.33 1.68
N PRO A 47 9.67 0.80 2.15
CA PRO A 47 11.11 0.99 2.14
C PRO A 47 11.78 0.25 3.29
N TYR A 48 13.04 -0.13 3.08
CA TYR A 48 13.93 -0.60 4.13
C TYR A 48 15.38 -0.21 3.83
N ALA A 49 16.30 -0.48 4.76
CA ALA A 49 17.69 -0.10 4.58
C ALA A 49 18.40 -1.00 3.58
N LEU A 50 19.16 -0.41 2.67
CA LEU A 50 20.24 -1.10 1.98
C LEU A 50 21.47 -1.04 2.90
N ASP A 51 21.61 -2.04 3.78
CA ASP A 51 22.66 -2.10 4.79
C ASP A 51 24.06 -2.46 4.23
N ASN A 52 24.15 -2.58 2.93
CA ASN A 52 25.40 -2.92 2.26
C ASN A 52 26.00 -1.68 1.57
N ALA A 53 26.81 -0.93 2.34
CA ALA A 53 27.52 0.25 1.83
C ALA A 53 28.35 -0.03 0.57
N LYS A 54 28.90 -1.27 0.44
CA LYS A 54 29.61 -1.69 -0.77
C LYS A 54 28.66 -1.71 -1.97
N THR A 55 27.48 -2.30 -1.84
CA THR A 55 26.48 -2.33 -2.92
C THR A 55 25.99 -0.94 -3.28
N ALA A 56 25.75 -0.05 -2.30
CA ALA A 56 25.41 1.35 -2.56
C ALA A 56 26.51 2.06 -3.36
N ALA A 57 27.77 1.88 -2.99
CA ALA A 57 28.92 2.43 -3.72
C ALA A 57 29.08 1.82 -5.13
N GLU A 58 28.87 0.53 -5.30
CA GLU A 58 28.88 -0.15 -6.61
C GLU A 58 27.76 0.34 -7.54
N LEU A 59 26.60 0.75 -6.95
CA LEU A 59 25.52 1.41 -7.66
C LEU A 59 25.85 2.87 -8.00
N GLY A 60 26.88 3.45 -7.39
CA GLY A 60 27.35 4.80 -7.63
C GLY A 60 26.62 5.88 -6.82
N PHE A 61 25.84 5.48 -5.82
CA PHE A 61 25.13 6.44 -4.96
C PHE A 61 26.10 7.40 -4.25
N GLY A 62 25.83 8.68 -4.40
CA GLY A 62 26.58 9.76 -3.77
C GLY A 62 27.91 10.15 -4.42
N ALA A 63 28.51 9.29 -5.23
CA ALA A 63 29.84 9.52 -5.82
C ALA A 63 29.86 10.62 -6.91
N ALA A 64 28.76 10.79 -7.64
CA ALA A 64 28.59 11.75 -8.71
C ALA A 64 27.11 12.12 -8.86
N ASP A 65 26.84 13.15 -9.65
CA ASP A 65 25.49 13.51 -10.07
C ASP A 65 24.81 12.33 -10.76
N MET A 66 23.61 11.99 -10.30
CA MET A 66 22.86 10.83 -10.77
C MET A 66 21.37 11.15 -10.95
N THR A 67 20.77 10.63 -12.00
CA THR A 67 19.31 10.53 -12.14
C THR A 67 18.88 9.09 -11.96
N ILE A 68 17.96 8.89 -11.02
CA ILE A 68 17.20 7.64 -10.84
C ILE A 68 15.90 7.82 -11.63
N ARG A 69 15.55 6.86 -12.48
CA ARG A 69 14.27 6.87 -13.19
C ARG A 69 13.52 5.56 -12.92
N GLU A 70 12.36 5.69 -12.33
CA GLU A 70 11.59 4.57 -11.78
C GLU A 70 10.20 4.53 -12.37
N THR A 71 9.77 3.33 -12.77
CA THR A 71 8.42 3.07 -13.26
C THR A 71 7.57 2.49 -12.16
N VAL A 72 6.34 2.99 -12.03
CA VAL A 72 5.35 2.54 -11.05
C VAL A 72 4.02 2.28 -11.75
N HIS A 73 3.29 1.25 -11.33
CA HIS A 73 1.98 0.88 -11.90
C HIS A 73 0.85 1.38 -10.99
N THR A 74 0.09 2.35 -11.48
CA THR A 74 -0.96 3.01 -10.68
C THR A 74 -2.23 2.18 -10.64
N SER A 75 -2.86 2.10 -9.47
CA SER A 75 -4.10 1.35 -9.26
C SER A 75 -5.36 2.24 -9.18
N LEU A 76 -5.23 3.57 -9.19
CA LEU A 76 -6.36 4.49 -9.10
C LEU A 76 -6.12 5.71 -9.98
N ALA A 77 -7.16 6.17 -10.67
CA ALA A 77 -7.11 7.39 -11.47
C ALA A 77 -7.30 8.66 -10.63
N GLY A 78 -6.71 9.77 -11.09
CA GLY A 78 -6.97 11.09 -10.51
C GLY A 78 -6.41 12.23 -11.37
N PRO A 79 -6.99 13.45 -11.26
CA PRO A 79 -6.58 14.61 -12.05
C PRO A 79 -5.37 15.36 -11.47
N LEU A 80 -5.07 15.17 -10.18
CA LEU A 80 -3.91 15.73 -9.49
C LEU A 80 -3.12 14.61 -8.84
N VAL A 81 -1.81 14.73 -8.84
CA VAL A 81 -0.89 13.74 -8.32
C VAL A 81 0.19 14.39 -7.46
N ARG A 82 0.68 13.69 -6.43
CA ARG A 82 1.87 14.06 -5.64
C ARG A 82 2.75 12.83 -5.40
N VAL A 83 4.01 13.07 -5.14
CA VAL A 83 5.05 12.05 -4.92
C VAL A 83 5.50 12.11 -3.47
N GLU A 84 5.64 10.97 -2.82
CA GLU A 84 6.25 10.83 -1.51
C GLU A 84 7.66 10.24 -1.64
N LEU A 85 8.66 10.99 -1.16
CA LEU A 85 10.06 10.58 -1.14
C LEU A 85 10.50 10.25 0.28
N THR A 86 11.39 9.27 0.43
CA THR A 86 11.82 8.75 1.72
C THR A 86 13.33 8.79 1.91
N ASN A 87 13.75 9.20 3.11
CA ASN A 87 15.08 9.04 3.67
C ASN A 87 14.99 8.35 5.05
N GLU A 88 13.95 7.52 5.26
CA GLU A 88 13.62 6.92 6.57
C GLU A 88 14.74 6.03 7.09
N PHE A 89 15.54 5.46 6.20
CA PHE A 89 16.69 4.60 6.55
C PHE A 89 18.05 5.27 6.29
N GLY A 90 18.05 6.52 5.82
CA GLY A 90 19.27 7.29 5.67
C GLY A 90 19.84 7.76 7.00
N THR A 91 21.16 7.88 7.07
CA THR A 91 21.90 8.41 8.24
C THR A 91 22.39 9.82 8.02
N GLU A 92 22.39 10.31 6.78
CA GLU A 92 22.71 11.67 6.39
C GLU A 92 21.49 12.38 5.79
N PRO A 93 21.45 13.73 5.79
CA PRO A 93 20.45 14.47 5.01
C PRO A 93 20.57 14.13 3.53
N LEU A 94 19.44 13.84 2.88
CA LEU A 94 19.35 13.53 1.46
C LEU A 94 18.93 14.78 0.68
N ILE A 95 19.79 15.23 -0.22
CA ILE A 95 19.50 16.36 -1.11
C ILE A 95 18.88 15.83 -2.40
N ILE A 96 17.65 16.26 -2.68
CA ILE A 96 16.97 16.04 -3.95
C ILE A 96 17.08 17.30 -4.78
N GLY A 97 17.77 17.25 -5.92
CA GLY A 97 18.04 18.40 -6.78
C GLY A 97 16.93 18.69 -7.79
N ALA A 98 16.17 17.68 -8.19
CA ALA A 98 14.99 17.82 -9.04
C ALA A 98 14.16 16.52 -9.02
N VAL A 99 12.85 16.63 -9.22
CA VAL A 99 11.95 15.49 -9.44
C VAL A 99 11.06 15.79 -10.65
N HIS A 100 10.95 14.84 -11.58
CA HIS A 100 10.00 14.89 -12.69
C HIS A 100 9.08 13.69 -12.66
N LEU A 101 7.81 13.91 -12.95
CA LEU A 101 6.78 12.90 -13.08
C LEU A 101 6.19 12.96 -14.48
N ALA A 102 6.02 11.81 -15.14
CA ALA A 102 5.40 11.70 -16.46
C ALA A 102 4.66 10.37 -16.60
N LEU A 103 3.76 10.27 -17.57
CA LEU A 103 3.29 8.97 -18.04
C LEU A 103 4.47 8.21 -18.67
N ALA A 104 4.54 6.91 -18.44
CA ALA A 104 5.56 6.07 -19.04
C ALA A 104 5.41 6.09 -20.58
N GLY A 105 6.51 6.17 -21.30
CA GLY A 105 6.52 6.05 -22.74
C GLY A 105 6.51 4.60 -23.23
N ALA A 106 6.32 4.38 -24.52
CA ALA A 106 6.29 3.05 -25.11
C ALA A 106 7.61 2.26 -24.94
N THR A 107 8.73 2.94 -24.72
CA THR A 107 10.07 2.35 -24.50
C THR A 107 10.51 2.42 -23.04
N SER A 108 9.57 2.62 -22.10
CA SER A 108 9.91 2.81 -20.68
C SER A 108 10.72 1.67 -20.06
N ALA A 109 10.47 0.42 -20.47
CA ALA A 109 11.21 -0.75 -20.00
C ALA A 109 12.56 -0.96 -20.69
N ASP A 110 12.84 -0.27 -21.80
CA ASP A 110 14.06 -0.44 -22.60
C ASP A 110 15.12 0.63 -22.31
N ASP A 111 14.73 1.90 -22.36
CA ASP A 111 15.60 3.07 -22.22
C ASP A 111 15.04 4.13 -21.26
N GLY A 112 14.03 3.82 -20.48
CA GLY A 112 13.37 4.73 -19.56
C GLY A 112 12.55 5.82 -20.27
N GLY A 113 11.97 5.50 -21.43
CA GLY A 113 11.18 6.46 -22.22
C GLY A 113 10.00 7.05 -21.46
N ILE A 114 9.79 8.39 -21.60
CA ILE A 114 8.68 9.13 -20.99
C ILE A 114 7.82 9.84 -22.03
N GLY A 115 6.56 10.02 -21.69
CA GLY A 115 5.61 10.83 -22.45
C GLY A 115 5.83 12.32 -22.20
N LEU A 116 6.62 13.00 -23.02
CA LEU A 116 7.00 14.43 -22.80
C LEU A 116 5.79 15.37 -22.65
N ALA A 117 4.67 15.09 -23.32
CA ALA A 117 3.46 15.90 -23.20
C ALA A 117 2.82 15.86 -21.80
N SER A 118 3.15 14.85 -21.00
CA SER A 118 2.69 14.65 -19.64
C SER A 118 3.75 14.98 -18.59
N ALA A 119 4.95 15.41 -18.99
CA ALA A 119 6.05 15.65 -18.08
C ALA A 119 5.83 16.90 -17.21
N ASN A 120 5.89 16.71 -15.89
CA ASN A 120 5.75 17.76 -14.89
C ASN A 120 6.99 17.79 -14.00
N ALA A 121 7.59 18.98 -13.84
CA ALA A 121 8.56 19.22 -12.76
C ALA A 121 7.80 19.33 -11.44
N MET A 122 8.20 18.52 -10.45
CA MET A 122 7.62 18.55 -9.12
C MET A 122 8.31 19.61 -8.27
N THR A 123 7.58 20.18 -7.33
CA THR A 123 8.10 21.14 -6.35
C THR A 123 7.77 20.70 -4.92
N PHE A 124 8.43 21.33 -3.97
CA PHE A 124 8.25 21.12 -2.53
C PHE A 124 8.09 22.49 -1.88
N ASN A 125 6.87 22.86 -1.54
CA ASN A 125 6.50 24.22 -1.11
C ASN A 125 7.00 25.29 -2.09
N GLY A 126 6.82 25.05 -3.39
CA GLY A 126 7.23 25.90 -4.50
C GLY A 126 8.72 25.82 -4.88
N SER A 127 9.56 25.12 -4.12
CA SER A 127 10.98 24.89 -4.45
C SER A 127 11.16 23.65 -5.33
N PRO A 128 11.99 23.68 -6.38
CA PRO A 128 12.31 22.50 -7.17
C PRO A 128 13.24 21.52 -6.43
N THR A 129 13.80 21.92 -5.31
CA THR A 129 14.76 21.15 -4.51
C THR A 129 14.27 20.96 -3.08
N ILE A 130 14.68 19.87 -2.44
CA ILE A 130 14.43 19.65 -1.03
C ILE A 130 15.60 18.89 -0.40
N THR A 131 15.87 19.16 0.89
CA THR A 131 16.74 18.33 1.72
C THR A 131 15.88 17.57 2.72
N ILE A 132 15.89 16.23 2.65
CA ILE A 132 15.15 15.36 3.54
C ILE A 132 16.10 14.92 4.66
N PRO A 133 15.82 15.26 5.93
CA PRO A 133 16.68 14.83 7.03
C PRO A 133 16.76 13.32 7.16
N ALA A 134 17.79 12.82 7.80
CA ALA A 134 17.90 11.40 8.18
C ALA A 134 16.66 10.97 8.95
N GLY A 135 16.11 9.79 8.62
CA GLY A 135 14.89 9.27 9.22
C GLY A 135 13.59 9.95 8.73
N GLY A 136 13.68 10.92 7.82
CA GLY A 136 12.53 11.71 7.35
C GLY A 136 11.98 11.28 6.01
N MET A 137 10.86 11.90 5.65
CA MET A 137 10.23 11.80 4.34
C MET A 137 9.73 13.17 3.87
N ALA A 138 9.42 13.30 2.59
CA ALA A 138 8.92 14.52 2.00
C ALA A 138 7.79 14.23 1.02
N VAL A 139 6.80 15.12 0.99
CA VAL A 139 5.67 15.07 0.06
C VAL A 139 5.78 16.26 -0.89
N SER A 140 5.67 16.03 -2.19
CA SER A 140 5.70 17.09 -3.19
C SER A 140 4.42 17.93 -3.18
N ASP A 141 4.50 19.13 -3.77
CA ASP A 141 3.31 19.88 -4.16
C ASP A 141 2.50 19.08 -5.20
N PRO A 142 1.18 19.32 -5.29
CA PRO A 142 0.35 18.70 -6.31
C PRO A 142 0.74 19.13 -7.73
N ALA A 143 0.78 18.18 -8.66
CA ALA A 143 0.91 18.45 -10.09
C ALA A 143 -0.38 18.08 -10.85
N ALA A 144 -0.74 18.87 -11.84
CA ALA A 144 -1.85 18.58 -12.73
C ALA A 144 -1.41 17.55 -13.78
N LEU A 145 -1.72 16.29 -13.51
CA LEU A 145 -1.50 15.16 -14.41
C LEU A 145 -2.67 14.20 -14.27
N ALA A 146 -3.36 13.94 -15.39
CA ALA A 146 -4.40 12.92 -15.42
C ALA A 146 -3.75 11.53 -15.35
N VAL A 147 -3.69 10.99 -14.14
CA VAL A 147 -3.19 9.64 -13.86
C VAL A 147 -4.27 8.63 -14.24
N PRO A 148 -3.98 7.64 -15.10
CA PRO A 148 -4.92 6.56 -15.39
C PRO A 148 -4.91 5.48 -14.30
N ALA A 149 -6.02 4.80 -14.08
CA ALA A 149 -6.02 3.55 -13.33
C ALA A 149 -5.44 2.42 -14.20
N GLY A 150 -4.55 1.61 -13.64
CA GLY A 150 -3.87 0.54 -14.39
C GLY A 150 -2.89 1.06 -15.45
N GLY A 151 -2.36 2.27 -15.27
CA GLY A 151 -1.33 2.83 -16.14
C GLY A 151 0.03 2.92 -15.45
N ASP A 152 1.07 3.16 -16.25
CA ASP A 152 2.41 3.31 -15.74
C ASP A 152 2.83 4.78 -15.70
N LEU A 153 3.38 5.21 -14.56
CA LEU A 153 4.04 6.49 -14.36
C LEU A 153 5.55 6.28 -14.28
N THR A 154 6.29 7.30 -14.67
CA THR A 154 7.74 7.37 -14.50
C THR A 154 8.08 8.53 -13.58
N VAL A 155 8.75 8.23 -12.48
CA VAL A 155 9.34 9.21 -11.55
C VAL A 155 10.84 9.29 -11.85
N SER A 156 11.34 10.49 -12.12
CA SER A 156 12.76 10.75 -12.31
C SER A 156 13.26 11.63 -11.17
N ILE A 157 14.24 11.17 -10.41
CA ILE A 157 14.80 11.84 -9.23
C ILE A 157 16.27 12.16 -9.52
N PHE A 158 16.63 13.44 -9.47
CA PHE A 158 18.03 13.86 -9.57
C PHE A 158 18.66 13.99 -8.19
N LEU A 159 19.75 13.28 -8.00
CA LEU A 159 20.62 13.36 -6.83
C LEU A 159 21.92 14.07 -7.23
N PRO A 160 22.23 15.28 -6.73
CA PRO A 160 23.55 15.84 -6.86
C PRO A 160 24.57 14.99 -6.07
N ALA A 161 25.84 15.07 -6.43
CA ALA A 161 26.92 14.43 -5.68
C ALA A 161 26.86 14.83 -4.20
N GLN A 162 26.80 13.86 -3.31
CA GLN A 162 26.64 14.03 -1.86
C GLN A 162 27.04 12.76 -1.12
N THR A 163 27.20 12.81 0.21
CA THR A 163 27.43 11.59 0.99
C THR A 163 26.13 10.85 1.19
N ILE A 164 26.07 9.56 0.81
CA ILE A 164 24.97 8.64 1.05
C ILE A 164 25.56 7.33 1.56
N SER A 165 25.47 7.10 2.87
CA SER A 165 26.00 5.86 3.49
C SER A 165 24.95 4.77 3.55
N HIS A 166 23.69 5.14 3.74
CA HIS A 166 22.54 4.24 3.79
C HIS A 166 21.46 4.71 2.83
N VAL A 167 20.90 3.78 2.08
CA VAL A 167 19.88 4.05 1.05
C VAL A 167 18.55 3.50 1.53
N SER A 168 17.54 4.36 1.56
CA SER A 168 16.15 3.91 1.70
C SER A 168 15.71 3.34 0.35
N PHE A 169 15.39 2.06 0.29
CA PHE A 169 15.04 1.41 -0.97
C PHE A 169 14.03 0.28 -0.79
N HIS A 170 13.45 -0.17 -1.88
CA HIS A 170 12.70 -1.40 -1.98
C HIS A 170 13.34 -2.29 -3.04
N ASN A 171 13.80 -3.48 -2.67
CA ASN A 171 14.66 -4.31 -3.52
C ASN A 171 13.93 -4.89 -4.75
N ALA A 172 12.72 -5.38 -4.56
CA ALA A 172 12.04 -6.26 -5.52
C ALA A 172 10.92 -5.53 -6.27
N ALA A 173 11.29 -4.54 -7.11
CA ALA A 173 10.32 -3.77 -7.88
C ALA A 173 9.52 -4.60 -8.89
N TYR A 174 10.08 -5.70 -9.41
CA TYR A 174 9.55 -6.42 -10.58
C TYR A 174 9.20 -5.50 -11.74
N GLN A 175 9.87 -4.35 -11.78
CA GLN A 175 9.85 -3.34 -12.85
C GLN A 175 11.28 -3.00 -13.24
N THR A 176 11.48 -2.69 -14.52
CA THR A 176 12.77 -2.18 -14.99
C THR A 176 12.87 -0.70 -14.67
N ASN A 177 13.86 -0.34 -13.87
CA ASN A 177 14.22 1.01 -13.48
C ASN A 177 15.64 1.33 -13.96
N PHE A 178 16.06 2.58 -13.84
CA PHE A 178 17.30 3.04 -14.45
C PHE A 178 18.08 4.00 -13.56
N LEU A 179 19.40 3.87 -13.61
CA LEU A 179 20.36 4.82 -13.09
C LEU A 179 21.12 5.46 -14.28
N ALA A 180 21.16 6.77 -14.35
CA ALA A 180 21.84 7.53 -15.40
C ALA A 180 22.72 8.62 -14.80
N THR A 181 23.84 8.94 -15.44
CA THR A 181 24.75 9.99 -15.00
C THR A 181 24.17 11.38 -15.25
N GLY A 182 24.37 12.30 -14.32
CA GLY A 182 23.98 13.71 -14.43
C GLY A 182 22.49 13.96 -14.20
N ASN A 183 22.09 15.22 -14.41
CA ASN A 183 20.70 15.64 -14.31
C ASN A 183 20.00 15.49 -15.68
N VAL A 184 19.33 14.38 -15.87
CA VAL A 184 18.58 14.04 -17.10
C VAL A 184 17.10 13.75 -16.81
N VAL A 185 16.53 14.30 -15.72
CA VAL A 185 15.15 14.03 -15.29
C VAL A 185 14.11 14.32 -16.38
N GLY A 186 14.31 15.37 -17.20
CA GLY A 186 13.42 15.77 -18.29
C GLY A 186 13.74 15.13 -19.65
N ALA A 187 14.77 14.28 -19.76
CA ALA A 187 15.12 13.66 -21.04
C ALA A 187 14.04 12.67 -21.48
N ARG A 188 13.67 12.68 -22.76
CA ARG A 188 12.67 11.77 -23.34
C ARG A 188 13.05 10.31 -23.11
N THR A 189 14.31 9.98 -23.37
CA THR A 189 14.94 8.65 -23.17
C THR A 189 16.29 8.86 -22.52
N LEU A 190 16.82 7.83 -21.89
CA LEU A 190 18.14 7.87 -21.25
C LEU A 190 19.22 7.30 -22.18
N THR A 191 20.39 7.91 -22.16
CA THR A 191 21.54 7.41 -22.93
C THR A 191 22.35 6.44 -22.08
N SER A 192 22.47 5.19 -22.54
CA SER A 192 23.25 4.13 -21.87
C SER A 192 23.00 4.02 -20.36
N PRO A 193 21.74 3.96 -19.89
CA PRO A 193 21.46 3.87 -18.48
C PRO A 193 21.79 2.46 -17.95
N ARG A 194 22.11 2.39 -16.67
CA ARG A 194 22.20 1.12 -15.95
C ARG A 194 20.81 0.65 -15.58
N LYS A 195 20.38 -0.55 -15.99
CA LYS A 195 19.12 -1.16 -15.57
C LYS A 195 19.24 -1.72 -14.14
N VAL A 196 18.21 -1.47 -13.35
CA VAL A 196 18.02 -1.99 -11.98
C VAL A 196 16.59 -2.45 -11.80
N THR A 197 16.32 -3.26 -10.76
CA THR A 197 14.98 -3.79 -10.46
C THR A 197 14.55 -3.47 -9.03
N SER A 198 14.95 -2.30 -8.56
CA SER A 198 14.63 -1.77 -7.22
C SER A 198 14.07 -0.37 -7.35
N TRP A 199 13.32 0.09 -6.33
CA TRP A 199 12.96 1.49 -6.15
C TRP A 199 13.84 2.11 -5.07
N TYR A 200 14.28 3.35 -5.28
CA TYR A 200 15.18 4.08 -4.39
C TYR A 200 14.57 5.43 -4.01
N PHE A 201 14.48 5.71 -2.72
CA PHE A 201 13.97 6.98 -2.17
C PHE A 201 12.51 7.31 -2.56
N LEU A 202 11.81 6.44 -3.27
CA LEU A 202 10.41 6.58 -3.64
C LEU A 202 9.57 5.70 -2.71
N LYS A 203 8.56 6.30 -2.05
CA LYS A 203 7.67 5.61 -1.10
C LYS A 203 6.26 5.41 -1.64
N ALA A 204 5.64 6.48 -2.13
CA ALA A 204 4.27 6.43 -2.60
C ALA A 204 3.97 7.47 -3.68
N ILE A 205 2.92 7.21 -4.42
CA ILE A 205 2.25 8.15 -5.32
C ILE A 205 0.80 8.26 -4.88
N ASP A 206 0.37 9.48 -4.61
CA ASP A 206 -1.01 9.78 -4.26
C ASP A 206 -1.72 10.51 -5.40
N VAL A 207 -3.01 10.25 -5.55
CA VAL A 207 -3.91 11.03 -6.41
C VAL A 207 -4.98 11.72 -5.58
N LYS A 208 -5.38 12.91 -6.01
CA LYS A 208 -6.52 13.61 -5.40
C LYS A 208 -7.80 13.16 -6.07
N THR A 209 -8.78 12.75 -5.29
CA THR A 209 -10.01 12.14 -5.77
C THR A 209 -11.20 12.53 -4.91
N ALA A 210 -12.43 12.26 -5.41
CA ALA A 210 -13.67 12.57 -4.71
C ALA A 210 -14.02 11.54 -3.62
N GLY A 211 -14.72 11.99 -2.67
CA GLY A 211 -15.17 11.54 -1.36
C GLY A 211 -15.36 10.08 -0.98
N THR A 212 -15.69 9.14 -1.85
CA THR A 212 -15.93 7.73 -1.46
C THR A 212 -14.76 6.81 -1.73
N THR A 213 -13.77 7.30 -2.41
CA THR A 213 -12.53 6.60 -2.80
C THR A 213 -11.72 6.17 -1.57
N GLY A 214 -10.94 5.12 -1.69
CA GLY A 214 -10.06 4.65 -0.61
C GLY A 214 -9.02 3.66 -1.09
N ALA A 215 -8.10 3.31 -0.20
CA ALA A 215 -7.03 2.36 -0.48
C ALA A 215 -7.23 1.04 0.27
N VAL A 216 -6.84 -0.04 -0.38
CA VAL A 216 -6.60 -1.37 0.19
C VAL A 216 -5.08 -1.52 0.32
N VAL A 217 -4.55 -1.67 1.51
CA VAL A 217 -3.14 -2.01 1.73
C VAL A 217 -2.99 -3.52 1.71
N ALA A 218 -2.13 -4.03 0.83
CA ALA A 218 -1.68 -5.41 0.80
C ALA A 218 -0.37 -5.49 1.59
N PHE A 219 -0.43 -5.98 2.82
CA PHE A 219 0.69 -6.01 3.76
C PHE A 219 1.18 -7.45 3.95
N GLY A 220 2.50 -7.67 3.77
CA GLY A 220 3.01 -9.03 3.82
C GLY A 220 4.49 -9.17 3.46
N ASP A 221 4.86 -10.40 3.16
CA ASP A 221 6.21 -10.82 2.81
C ASP A 221 6.45 -10.90 1.28
N SER A 222 7.38 -11.76 0.85
CA SER A 222 7.74 -11.97 -0.57
C SER A 222 6.57 -12.42 -1.45
N ILE A 223 5.56 -13.08 -0.88
CA ILE A 223 4.39 -13.53 -1.63
C ILE A 223 3.47 -12.34 -1.93
N THR A 224 3.44 -11.34 -1.07
CA THR A 224 2.74 -10.07 -1.32
C THR A 224 3.55 -9.14 -2.21
N ASP A 225 4.85 -9.01 -1.95
CA ASP A 225 5.82 -8.27 -2.76
C ASP A 225 5.82 -8.73 -4.22
N GLY A 226 5.68 -10.04 -4.46
CA GLY A 226 5.48 -10.59 -5.80
C GLY A 226 6.63 -11.42 -6.34
N THR A 227 7.42 -12.05 -5.46
CA THR A 227 8.54 -12.92 -5.84
C THR A 227 8.10 -14.02 -6.82
N GLY A 228 8.71 -14.03 -8.02
CA GLY A 228 8.38 -14.98 -9.08
C GLY A 228 7.36 -14.46 -10.12
N SER A 229 6.84 -13.26 -9.94
CA SER A 229 6.02 -12.60 -10.98
C SER A 229 6.88 -12.17 -12.18
N THR A 230 6.28 -12.14 -13.35
CA THR A 230 6.97 -11.75 -14.59
C THR A 230 7.31 -10.26 -14.56
N LEU A 231 8.58 -9.93 -14.82
CA LEU A 231 9.11 -8.57 -14.87
C LEU A 231 8.30 -7.69 -15.82
N ASN A 232 7.93 -6.48 -15.39
CA ASN A 232 7.18 -5.45 -16.12
C ASN A 232 5.73 -5.85 -16.49
N MET A 233 5.19 -6.94 -15.96
CA MET A 233 3.86 -7.42 -16.32
C MET A 233 2.79 -7.14 -15.27
N ASN A 234 3.15 -6.64 -14.09
CA ASN A 234 2.22 -6.30 -13.01
C ASN A 234 1.26 -7.47 -12.71
N MET A 235 1.80 -8.66 -12.43
CA MET A 235 1.06 -9.91 -12.25
C MET A 235 1.01 -10.41 -10.80
N ARG A 236 1.42 -9.59 -9.83
CA ARG A 236 1.32 -9.89 -8.39
C ARG A 236 -0.15 -10.00 -7.97
N TRP A 237 -0.45 -10.69 -6.89
CA TRP A 237 -1.85 -10.81 -6.45
C TRP A 237 -2.51 -9.46 -6.12
N PRO A 238 -1.78 -8.43 -5.59
CA PRO A 238 -2.37 -7.09 -5.42
C PRO A 238 -2.74 -6.44 -6.75
N ASP A 239 -1.94 -6.63 -7.82
CA ASP A 239 -2.25 -6.12 -9.16
C ASP A 239 -3.49 -6.81 -9.75
N VAL A 240 -3.63 -8.13 -9.53
CA VAL A 240 -4.82 -8.89 -9.95
C VAL A 240 -6.06 -8.40 -9.20
N LEU A 241 -5.94 -8.19 -7.87
CA LEU A 241 -7.03 -7.65 -7.06
C LEU A 241 -7.44 -6.26 -7.55
N ALA A 242 -6.47 -5.36 -7.82
CA ALA A 242 -6.75 -4.01 -8.33
C ALA A 242 -7.57 -4.06 -9.62
N ARG A 243 -7.16 -4.88 -10.60
CA ARG A 243 -7.91 -5.07 -11.86
C ARG A 243 -9.33 -5.56 -11.62
N ARG A 244 -9.54 -6.49 -10.68
CA ARG A 244 -10.86 -7.02 -10.33
C ARG A 244 -11.74 -5.98 -9.63
N LEU A 245 -11.18 -5.21 -8.69
CA LEU A 245 -11.90 -4.12 -8.02
C LEU A 245 -12.38 -3.08 -9.02
N HIS A 246 -11.56 -2.71 -10.00
CA HIS A 246 -11.94 -1.77 -11.06
C HIS A 246 -13.00 -2.33 -12.01
N GLY A 247 -13.05 -3.63 -12.21
CA GLY A 247 -14.07 -4.31 -13.01
C GLY A 247 -15.46 -4.37 -12.35
N GLU A 248 -15.55 -4.09 -11.05
CA GLU A 248 -16.80 -4.15 -10.28
C GLU A 248 -17.23 -2.75 -9.84
N LYS A 249 -18.40 -2.29 -10.28
CA LYS A 249 -18.91 -0.92 -10.05
C LYS A 249 -18.86 -0.46 -8.58
N LYS A 250 -19.06 -1.36 -7.62
CA LYS A 250 -19.11 -1.01 -6.20
C LYS A 250 -17.74 -0.82 -5.56
N THR A 251 -16.69 -1.27 -6.23
CA THR A 251 -15.32 -1.24 -5.74
C THR A 251 -14.37 -0.51 -6.69
N ALA A 252 -14.86 -0.01 -7.83
CA ALA A 252 -14.05 0.64 -8.86
C ALA A 252 -13.26 1.87 -8.38
N GLU A 253 -13.65 2.45 -7.25
CA GLU A 253 -13.00 3.60 -6.63
C GLU A 253 -11.97 3.20 -5.54
N LEU A 254 -11.60 1.92 -5.44
CA LEU A 254 -10.58 1.46 -4.51
C LEU A 254 -9.25 1.28 -5.23
N SER A 255 -8.18 1.83 -4.64
CA SER A 255 -6.80 1.51 -5.01
C SER A 255 -6.31 0.28 -4.28
N VAL A 256 -5.18 -0.28 -4.73
CA VAL A 256 -4.43 -1.32 -4.01
C VAL A 256 -2.97 -0.87 -3.90
N LEU A 257 -2.45 -0.83 -2.67
CA LEU A 257 -1.08 -0.47 -2.33
C LEU A 257 -0.35 -1.73 -1.90
N ASN A 258 0.81 -2.02 -2.50
CA ASN A 258 1.59 -3.20 -2.17
C ASN A 258 2.71 -2.84 -1.18
N GLU A 259 2.53 -3.23 0.08
CA GLU A 259 3.48 -3.05 1.18
C GLU A 259 4.12 -4.40 1.60
N GLY A 260 4.32 -5.29 0.64
CA GLY A 260 5.09 -6.52 0.83
C GLY A 260 6.59 -6.24 0.91
N ILE A 261 7.32 -7.01 1.70
CA ILE A 261 8.80 -7.02 1.74
C ILE A 261 9.27 -8.46 1.67
N GLY A 262 10.09 -8.79 0.66
CA GLY A 262 10.65 -10.14 0.51
C GLY A 262 11.41 -10.59 1.76
N GLY A 263 11.03 -11.73 2.35
CA GLY A 263 11.67 -12.27 3.56
C GLY A 263 11.22 -11.64 4.88
N ASN A 264 10.21 -10.75 4.88
CA ASN A 264 9.70 -10.12 6.10
C ASN A 264 9.07 -11.12 7.06
N ARG A 265 9.04 -10.78 8.35
CA ARG A 265 8.54 -11.59 9.44
C ARG A 265 7.66 -10.76 10.37
N VAL A 266 6.75 -11.42 11.07
CA VAL A 266 5.87 -10.75 12.04
C VAL A 266 6.64 -10.24 13.25
N LEU A 267 7.55 -11.07 13.80
CA LEU A 267 8.11 -10.88 15.14
C LEU A 267 9.59 -10.52 15.17
N HIS A 268 10.32 -10.76 14.09
CA HIS A 268 11.78 -10.58 14.05
C HIS A 268 12.21 -9.76 12.84
N ASP A 269 13.15 -8.85 13.05
CA ASP A 269 13.83 -8.17 11.95
C ASP A 269 14.66 -9.19 11.14
N ASN A 270 14.65 -9.02 9.84
CA ASN A 270 15.49 -9.77 8.92
C ASN A 270 15.69 -8.93 7.65
N THR A 271 14.86 -9.15 6.61
CA THR A 271 14.76 -8.19 5.52
C THR A 271 13.79 -7.10 5.94
N GLY A 272 14.32 -5.93 6.21
CA GLY A 272 13.56 -4.82 6.78
C GLY A 272 13.13 -5.04 8.24
N PRO A 273 12.49 -4.04 8.85
CA PRO A 273 11.89 -4.14 10.18
C PRO A 273 10.77 -5.17 10.19
N ASN A 274 10.56 -5.83 11.34
CA ASN A 274 9.44 -6.76 11.50
C ASN A 274 8.08 -6.08 11.27
N ALA A 275 7.07 -6.87 10.93
CA ALA A 275 5.75 -6.36 10.54
C ALA A 275 5.11 -5.50 11.62
N LEU A 276 5.26 -5.87 12.90
CA LEU A 276 4.74 -5.08 14.03
C LEU A 276 5.41 -3.70 14.12
N ALA A 277 6.71 -3.61 13.85
CA ALA A 277 7.47 -2.36 13.91
C ALA A 277 7.17 -1.41 12.74
N ARG A 278 7.01 -1.97 11.50
CA ARG A 278 6.75 -1.17 10.31
C ARG A 278 5.26 -0.84 10.07
N PHE A 279 4.36 -1.37 10.88
CA PHE A 279 2.92 -1.30 10.67
C PHE A 279 2.37 0.13 10.58
N ASP A 280 2.80 1.03 11.47
CA ASP A 280 2.34 2.42 11.45
C ASP A 280 2.77 3.13 10.16
N ARG A 281 4.02 2.91 9.76
CA ARG A 281 4.62 3.53 8.59
C ARG A 281 4.01 3.04 7.28
N ASP A 282 3.84 1.70 7.15
CA ASP A 282 3.48 1.05 5.89
C ASP A 282 1.98 0.76 5.76
N VAL A 283 1.21 0.95 6.83
CA VAL A 283 -0.25 0.77 6.81
C VAL A 283 -0.97 2.03 7.25
N LEU A 284 -0.79 2.46 8.52
CA LEU A 284 -1.62 3.51 9.10
C LEU A 284 -1.35 4.90 8.50
N ALA A 285 -0.11 5.15 8.06
CA ALA A 285 0.28 6.43 7.45
C ALA A 285 -0.07 6.53 5.95
N MET A 286 -0.49 5.44 5.30
CA MET A 286 -0.83 5.48 3.88
C MET A 286 -2.08 6.32 3.62
N SER A 287 -2.05 7.09 2.54
CA SER A 287 -3.13 8.02 2.19
C SER A 287 -4.43 7.29 1.84
N GLY A 288 -5.51 7.57 2.59
CA GLY A 288 -6.87 7.12 2.27
C GLY A 288 -7.16 5.65 2.56
N VAL A 289 -6.41 4.98 3.42
CA VAL A 289 -6.59 3.55 3.75
C VAL A 289 -7.98 3.29 4.35
N LYS A 290 -8.67 2.29 3.83
CA LYS A 290 -9.94 1.78 4.33
C LYS A 290 -9.91 0.29 4.63
N TYR A 291 -9.05 -0.44 3.96
CA TYR A 291 -8.93 -1.88 4.08
C TYR A 291 -7.47 -2.29 4.18
N LEU A 292 -7.23 -3.32 4.94
CA LEU A 292 -5.95 -3.98 5.09
C LEU A 292 -6.12 -5.46 4.77
N VAL A 293 -5.26 -6.01 3.91
CA VAL A 293 -5.12 -7.45 3.71
C VAL A 293 -3.78 -7.88 4.29
N ILE A 294 -3.77 -8.79 5.26
CA ILE A 294 -2.54 -9.29 5.90
C ILE A 294 -2.23 -10.70 5.40
N LEU A 295 -1.06 -10.89 4.79
CA LEU A 295 -0.47 -12.18 4.45
C LEU A 295 0.97 -12.21 4.97
N GLU A 296 1.15 -12.64 6.20
CA GLU A 296 2.43 -12.69 6.92
C GLU A 296 2.57 -13.95 7.76
N SER A 297 3.77 -14.30 8.19
CA SER A 297 4.17 -15.37 9.12
C SER A 297 4.98 -16.51 8.52
N ILE A 298 4.96 -16.74 7.21
CA ILE A 298 5.60 -17.95 6.64
C ILE A 298 7.11 -17.97 6.87
N ASN A 299 7.75 -16.79 6.90
CA ASN A 299 9.19 -16.69 7.17
C ASN A 299 9.52 -16.88 8.65
N ASP A 300 8.65 -16.44 9.58
CA ASP A 300 8.81 -16.79 11.01
C ASP A 300 8.76 -18.30 11.19
N ILE A 301 7.77 -18.97 10.59
CA ILE A 301 7.60 -20.43 10.63
C ILE A 301 8.82 -21.14 10.04
N GLY A 302 9.29 -20.69 8.88
CA GLY A 302 10.43 -21.30 8.19
C GLY A 302 11.74 -21.17 8.98
N HIS A 303 11.94 -20.05 9.67
CA HIS A 303 13.14 -19.82 10.49
C HIS A 303 13.07 -20.40 11.90
N ALA A 304 11.89 -20.67 12.43
CA ALA A 304 11.70 -21.19 13.79
C ALA A 304 12.40 -22.53 14.06
N ALA A 305 12.69 -23.30 13.02
CA ALA A 305 13.37 -24.59 13.11
C ALA A 305 14.90 -24.50 12.94
N ASP A 306 15.48 -23.32 12.77
CA ASP A 306 16.93 -23.17 12.59
C ASP A 306 17.68 -23.29 13.93
N PRO A 307 18.39 -24.39 14.21
CA PRO A 307 19.08 -24.58 15.47
C PRO A 307 20.23 -23.60 15.70
N ALA A 308 20.73 -22.94 14.65
CA ALA A 308 21.76 -21.91 14.75
C ALA A 308 21.21 -20.56 15.25
N LYS A 309 19.89 -20.42 15.28
CA LYS A 309 19.21 -19.16 15.68
C LYS A 309 18.13 -19.41 16.72
N PRO A 310 18.49 -19.81 17.94
CA PRO A 310 17.49 -20.18 18.97
C PRO A 310 16.58 -19.01 19.38
N TYR A 311 16.97 -17.75 19.11
CA TYR A 311 16.13 -16.58 19.35
C TYR A 311 15.04 -16.38 18.26
N ASP A 312 15.14 -17.07 17.14
CA ASP A 312 14.12 -17.05 16.06
C ASP A 312 12.98 -18.02 16.31
N VAL A 313 13.05 -18.82 17.38
CA VAL A 313 11.99 -19.77 17.74
C VAL A 313 10.71 -19.01 18.07
N VAL A 314 9.64 -19.39 17.38
CA VAL A 314 8.29 -18.84 17.59
C VAL A 314 7.29 -19.98 17.68
N THR A 315 6.13 -19.72 18.28
CA THR A 315 4.99 -20.62 18.31
C THR A 315 3.86 -20.08 17.43
N ALA A 316 2.88 -20.91 17.10
CA ALA A 316 1.68 -20.45 16.41
C ALA A 316 0.95 -19.36 17.21
N ASP A 317 0.91 -19.48 18.55
CA ASP A 317 0.26 -18.50 19.42
C ASP A 317 0.96 -17.14 19.39
N ASP A 318 2.30 -17.09 19.32
CA ASP A 318 3.06 -15.85 19.19
C ASP A 318 2.71 -15.13 17.88
N LEU A 319 2.62 -15.87 16.78
CA LEU A 319 2.23 -15.34 15.46
C LEU A 319 0.80 -14.83 15.46
N ILE A 320 -0.13 -15.61 16.03
CA ILE A 320 -1.54 -15.24 16.18
C ILE A 320 -1.67 -13.96 16.99
N GLN A 321 -0.93 -13.82 18.09
CA GLN A 321 -0.91 -12.60 18.89
C GLN A 321 -0.38 -11.39 18.07
N GLY A 322 0.68 -11.58 17.29
CA GLY A 322 1.20 -10.54 16.40
C GLY A 322 0.17 -10.06 15.37
N LEU A 323 -0.52 -11.00 14.70
CA LEU A 323 -1.59 -10.70 13.74
C LEU A 323 -2.78 -10.00 14.43
N ALA A 324 -3.15 -10.45 15.65
CA ALA A 324 -4.22 -9.84 16.44
C ALA A 324 -3.86 -8.37 16.82
N GLN A 325 -2.62 -8.09 17.24
CA GLN A 325 -2.18 -6.74 17.58
C GLN A 325 -2.25 -5.80 16.37
N MET A 326 -1.83 -6.25 15.19
CA MET A 326 -1.96 -5.46 13.96
C MET A 326 -3.43 -5.19 13.62
N THR A 327 -4.29 -6.19 13.81
CA THR A 327 -5.74 -6.06 13.60
C THR A 327 -6.36 -5.00 14.51
N GLU A 328 -6.08 -5.04 15.82
CA GLU A 328 -6.57 -4.05 16.79
C GLU A 328 -6.08 -2.63 16.45
N ARG A 329 -4.81 -2.48 16.05
CA ARG A 329 -4.26 -1.18 15.65
C ARG A 329 -4.96 -0.64 14.40
N ALA A 330 -5.24 -1.49 13.40
CA ALA A 330 -6.00 -1.11 12.21
C ALA A 330 -7.43 -0.67 12.58
N HIS A 331 -8.12 -1.43 13.40
CA HIS A 331 -9.48 -1.11 13.87
C HIS A 331 -9.53 0.22 14.64
N ALA A 332 -8.52 0.52 15.46
CA ALA A 332 -8.43 1.80 16.17
C ALA A 332 -8.39 3.01 15.20
N HIS A 333 -7.99 2.79 13.94
CA HIS A 333 -7.98 3.79 12.87
C HIS A 333 -9.17 3.65 11.90
N GLY A 334 -10.16 2.79 12.21
CA GLY A 334 -11.33 2.56 11.36
C GLY A 334 -11.04 1.77 10.07
N ILE A 335 -9.91 1.08 10.00
CA ILE A 335 -9.48 0.25 8.86
C ILE A 335 -10.04 -1.16 9.05
N LYS A 336 -10.74 -1.70 8.05
CA LYS A 336 -11.23 -3.07 8.04
C LYS A 336 -10.10 -4.04 7.67
N VAL A 337 -10.01 -5.16 8.39
CA VAL A 337 -8.92 -6.14 8.23
C VAL A 337 -9.42 -7.44 7.63
N ILE A 338 -8.79 -7.85 6.53
CA ILE A 338 -9.02 -9.12 5.85
C ILE A 338 -7.78 -10.00 6.09
N GLY A 339 -7.96 -11.13 6.76
CA GLY A 339 -6.89 -12.11 6.92
C GLY A 339 -6.76 -12.98 5.68
N ALA A 340 -5.54 -13.13 5.18
CA ALA A 340 -5.24 -14.08 4.12
C ALA A 340 -4.57 -15.32 4.72
N THR A 341 -5.07 -16.52 4.39
CA THR A 341 -4.45 -17.77 4.85
C THR A 341 -3.10 -17.98 4.19
N LEU A 342 -2.12 -18.46 4.95
CA LEU A 342 -0.78 -18.81 4.47
C LEU A 342 -0.87 -19.89 3.41
N THR A 343 -0.23 -19.67 2.28
CA THR A 343 -0.17 -20.64 1.18
C THR A 343 0.57 -21.92 1.59
N PRO A 344 0.35 -23.05 0.89
CA PRO A 344 1.16 -24.26 1.09
C PRO A 344 2.65 -23.96 0.85
N TYR A 345 3.55 -24.70 1.49
CA TYR A 345 4.99 -24.56 1.30
C TYR A 345 5.76 -25.88 1.45
N GLY A 346 5.06 -27.01 1.44
CA GLY A 346 5.65 -28.35 1.48
C GLY A 346 6.61 -28.52 0.32
N GLY A 347 7.84 -28.99 0.63
CA GLY A 347 8.94 -29.05 -0.33
C GLY A 347 9.86 -27.81 -0.35
N ALA A 348 9.47 -26.69 0.21
CA ALA A 348 10.33 -25.53 0.35
C ALA A 348 11.55 -25.83 1.23
N LYS A 349 12.67 -25.12 0.98
CA LYS A 349 13.96 -25.38 1.66
C LYS A 349 13.87 -25.39 3.19
N TYR A 350 12.99 -24.60 3.77
CA TYR A 350 12.78 -24.49 5.22
C TYR A 350 11.48 -25.15 5.71
N ALA A 351 10.81 -25.93 4.85
CA ALA A 351 9.62 -26.66 5.27
C ALA A 351 9.96 -27.76 6.28
N SER A 352 9.08 -27.93 7.25
CA SER A 352 9.19 -28.99 8.26
C SER A 352 7.81 -29.43 8.73
N PRO A 353 7.68 -30.66 9.28
CA PRO A 353 6.38 -31.10 9.85
C PRO A 353 5.88 -30.21 10.98
N ALA A 354 6.78 -29.67 11.81
CA ALA A 354 6.42 -28.75 12.90
C ALA A 354 5.97 -27.39 12.34
N GLY A 355 6.63 -26.89 11.30
CA GLY A 355 6.25 -25.66 10.61
C GLY A 355 4.90 -25.79 9.90
N GLU A 356 4.61 -26.95 9.28
CA GLU A 356 3.30 -27.20 8.68
C GLU A 356 2.19 -27.22 9.74
N ALA A 357 2.43 -27.82 10.91
CA ALA A 357 1.48 -27.78 12.02
C ALA A 357 1.23 -26.34 12.51
N MET A 358 2.27 -25.50 12.57
CA MET A 358 2.14 -24.06 12.87
C MET A 358 1.32 -23.33 11.81
N ARG A 359 1.63 -23.55 10.53
CA ARG A 359 0.89 -22.94 9.41
C ARG A 359 -0.61 -23.27 9.48
N GLN A 360 -0.94 -24.54 9.74
CA GLN A 360 -2.33 -24.97 9.85
C GLN A 360 -3.02 -24.37 11.08
N ALA A 361 -2.32 -24.19 12.20
CA ALA A 361 -2.86 -23.53 13.39
C ALA A 361 -3.17 -22.06 13.11
N VAL A 362 -2.24 -21.31 12.49
CA VAL A 362 -2.44 -19.91 12.07
C VAL A 362 -3.60 -19.80 11.05
N ASN A 363 -3.63 -20.66 10.03
CA ASN A 363 -4.71 -20.70 9.05
C ASN A 363 -6.07 -21.01 9.67
N THR A 364 -6.11 -21.89 10.65
CA THR A 364 -7.33 -22.19 11.40
C THR A 364 -7.82 -20.97 12.16
N TRP A 365 -6.93 -20.26 12.85
CA TRP A 365 -7.28 -19.02 13.53
C TRP A 365 -7.80 -17.97 12.54
N ILE A 366 -7.11 -17.73 11.42
CA ILE A 366 -7.56 -16.79 10.37
C ILE A 366 -8.98 -17.13 9.89
N ARG A 367 -9.28 -18.40 9.65
CA ARG A 367 -10.60 -18.84 9.18
C ARG A 367 -11.73 -18.72 10.22
N THR A 368 -11.41 -18.76 11.51
CA THR A 368 -12.43 -18.92 12.57
C THR A 368 -12.56 -17.75 13.53
N THR A 369 -11.54 -16.89 13.62
CA THR A 369 -11.57 -15.74 14.51
C THR A 369 -12.68 -14.75 14.14
N LYS A 370 -13.19 -14.05 15.16
CA LYS A 370 -14.14 -12.94 14.98
C LYS A 370 -13.48 -11.56 15.00
N MET A 371 -12.15 -11.53 15.13
CA MET A 371 -11.40 -10.28 15.11
C MET A 371 -11.26 -9.72 13.69
N LEU A 372 -11.22 -10.57 12.68
CA LEU A 372 -11.09 -10.17 11.28
C LEU A 372 -12.46 -9.81 10.67
N ASP A 373 -12.51 -8.78 9.83
CA ASP A 373 -13.71 -8.37 9.10
C ASP A 373 -14.01 -9.26 7.89
N GLY A 374 -13.03 -10.03 7.46
CA GLY A 374 -13.15 -10.98 6.37
C GLY A 374 -11.94 -11.89 6.24
N VAL A 375 -12.08 -12.89 5.39
CA VAL A 375 -11.04 -13.87 5.11
C VAL A 375 -10.94 -14.10 3.60
N VAL A 376 -9.71 -14.16 3.08
CA VAL A 376 -9.41 -14.73 1.76
C VAL A 376 -8.59 -16.00 1.95
N ASP A 377 -9.03 -17.10 1.36
CA ASP A 377 -8.42 -18.42 1.57
C ASP A 377 -7.43 -18.74 0.44
N PHE A 378 -6.22 -18.18 0.54
CA PHE A 378 -5.13 -18.43 -0.41
C PHE A 378 -4.59 -19.87 -0.33
N ASP A 379 -4.61 -20.48 0.86
CA ASP A 379 -4.26 -21.90 1.04
C ASP A 379 -5.12 -22.77 0.13
N LYS A 380 -6.46 -22.64 0.27
CA LYS A 380 -7.41 -23.39 -0.56
C LYS A 380 -7.31 -23.05 -2.06
N ALA A 381 -6.98 -21.82 -2.39
CA ALA A 381 -6.90 -21.37 -3.79
C ALA A 381 -5.67 -21.92 -4.53
N THR A 382 -4.62 -22.29 -3.80
CA THR A 382 -3.29 -22.61 -4.37
C THR A 382 -2.80 -24.03 -4.13
N LEU A 383 -3.40 -24.77 -3.16
CA LEU A 383 -2.97 -26.13 -2.82
C LEU A 383 -3.14 -27.13 -3.98
N ASP A 384 -2.30 -28.15 -3.99
CA ASP A 384 -2.53 -29.36 -4.77
C ASP A 384 -3.53 -30.25 -4.02
N PRO A 385 -4.69 -30.58 -4.61
CA PRO A 385 -5.69 -31.45 -3.96
C PRO A 385 -5.18 -32.84 -3.57
N ALA A 386 -4.16 -33.36 -4.26
CA ALA A 386 -3.55 -34.65 -3.94
C ALA A 386 -2.52 -34.55 -2.81
N HIS A 387 -1.93 -33.38 -2.63
CA HIS A 387 -0.89 -33.07 -1.63
C HIS A 387 -1.16 -31.70 -1.00
N PRO A 388 -2.12 -31.57 -0.06
CA PRO A 388 -2.62 -30.28 0.42
C PRO A 388 -1.61 -29.38 1.13
N ASP A 389 -0.45 -29.90 1.50
CA ASP A 389 0.69 -29.17 2.07
C ASP A 389 1.60 -28.54 1.00
N THR A 390 1.36 -28.82 -0.29
CA THR A 390 2.15 -28.32 -1.42
C THR A 390 1.32 -27.43 -2.35
N PHE A 391 2.00 -26.54 -3.05
CA PHE A 391 1.38 -25.81 -4.17
C PHE A 391 0.98 -26.75 -5.31
N LYS A 392 -0.09 -26.41 -6.01
CA LYS A 392 -0.34 -26.95 -7.33
C LYS A 392 0.85 -26.62 -8.24
N ALA A 393 1.43 -27.63 -8.92
CA ALA A 393 2.68 -27.53 -9.67
C ALA A 393 2.71 -26.38 -10.69
N ASP A 394 1.56 -26.07 -11.34
CA ASP A 394 1.46 -24.98 -12.31
C ASP A 394 1.41 -23.57 -11.67
N PHE A 395 1.32 -23.46 -10.34
CA PHE A 395 1.14 -22.20 -9.64
C PHE A 395 2.42 -21.65 -9.02
N GLU A 396 3.45 -22.46 -8.84
CA GLU A 396 4.70 -22.08 -8.18
C GLU A 396 5.90 -22.11 -9.15
N ARG A 397 7.02 -21.48 -8.75
CA ARG A 397 8.18 -21.22 -9.62
C ARG A 397 9.29 -22.29 -9.56
N GLY A 398 9.10 -23.36 -8.82
CA GLY A 398 10.07 -24.47 -8.65
C GLY A 398 10.82 -24.42 -7.32
N ASP A 399 10.51 -23.49 -6.41
CA ASP A 399 11.07 -23.42 -5.06
C ASP A 399 10.08 -23.90 -3.97
N HIS A 400 8.87 -24.30 -4.37
CA HIS A 400 7.79 -24.79 -3.52
C HIS A 400 7.30 -23.77 -2.47
N LEU A 401 7.55 -22.49 -2.69
CA LEU A 401 7.21 -21.41 -1.78
C LEU A 401 6.55 -20.22 -2.48
N HIS A 402 7.11 -19.79 -3.60
CA HIS A 402 6.67 -18.57 -4.26
C HIS A 402 5.83 -18.88 -5.50
N PRO A 403 4.67 -18.22 -5.63
CA PRO A 403 3.85 -18.31 -6.83
C PRO A 403 4.58 -17.77 -8.06
N LYS A 404 4.15 -18.21 -9.23
CA LYS A 404 4.33 -17.52 -10.51
C LYS A 404 3.02 -16.86 -10.93
N ASP A 405 2.97 -16.20 -12.08
CA ASP A 405 1.79 -15.43 -12.54
C ASP A 405 0.47 -16.19 -12.41
N ALA A 406 0.45 -17.50 -12.73
CA ALA A 406 -0.75 -18.32 -12.62
C ALA A 406 -1.21 -18.50 -11.15
N GLY A 407 -0.27 -18.68 -10.21
CA GLY A 407 -0.56 -18.75 -8.79
C GLY A 407 -1.02 -17.41 -8.24
N TYR A 408 -0.35 -16.33 -8.58
CA TYR A 408 -0.78 -14.96 -8.22
C TYR A 408 -2.16 -14.62 -8.75
N LYS A 409 -2.46 -15.06 -9.99
CA LYS A 409 -3.81 -14.91 -10.54
C LYS A 409 -4.83 -15.68 -9.72
N ALA A 410 -4.55 -16.93 -9.36
CA ALA A 410 -5.45 -17.72 -8.51
C ALA A 410 -5.69 -17.07 -7.14
N MET A 411 -4.65 -16.48 -6.52
CA MET A 411 -4.77 -15.74 -5.26
C MET A 411 -5.64 -14.49 -5.44
N GLY A 412 -5.37 -13.65 -6.42
CA GLY A 412 -6.18 -12.46 -6.70
C GLY A 412 -7.63 -12.79 -7.04
N ASP A 413 -7.89 -13.92 -7.72
CA ASP A 413 -9.23 -14.39 -8.06
C ASP A 413 -9.99 -14.96 -6.86
N ALA A 414 -9.31 -15.36 -5.80
CA ALA A 414 -9.93 -15.93 -4.59
C ALA A 414 -10.72 -14.90 -3.76
N PHE A 415 -10.53 -13.61 -3.97
CA PHE A 415 -11.27 -12.60 -3.23
C PHE A 415 -12.77 -12.59 -3.59
N ASP A 416 -13.63 -12.67 -2.58
CA ASP A 416 -15.02 -12.20 -2.71
C ASP A 416 -15.01 -10.66 -2.64
N LEU A 417 -15.28 -9.99 -3.75
CA LEU A 417 -15.25 -8.53 -3.81
C LEU A 417 -16.30 -7.86 -2.90
N LYS A 418 -17.28 -8.62 -2.38
CA LYS A 418 -18.23 -8.12 -1.38
C LYS A 418 -17.56 -7.70 -0.07
N LEU A 419 -16.38 -8.22 0.24
CA LEU A 419 -15.57 -7.82 1.39
C LEU A 419 -15.26 -6.31 1.36
N PHE A 420 -15.18 -5.74 0.18
CA PHE A 420 -14.84 -4.33 -0.06
C PHE A 420 -16.06 -3.44 -0.36
N TYR A 421 -17.27 -3.97 -0.26
CA TYR A 421 -18.45 -3.15 -0.52
C TYR A 421 -18.66 -2.12 0.59
N PRO A 422 -19.05 -0.87 0.23
CA PRO A 422 -19.38 0.13 1.23
C PRO A 422 -20.46 -0.41 2.17
N THR A 423 -20.24 -0.28 3.47
CA THR A 423 -21.30 -0.49 4.47
C THR A 423 -22.38 0.60 4.30
N LYS A 424 -23.66 0.18 4.32
CA LYS A 424 -24.80 1.08 4.22
C LYS A 424 -24.89 1.98 5.43
#